data_8195f63fbe50f310659f13d9fd187b62
#
_entry.id   8195f63fbe50f310659f13d9fd187b62
#
_cell.length_a   1.000
_cell.length_b   1.000
_cell.length_c   1.000
_cell.angle_alpha   90.00
_cell.angle_beta   90.00
_cell.angle_gamma   90.00
#
_symmetry.space_group_name_H-M   'P 1'
#
loop_
_entity.id
_entity.type
_entity.pdbx_description
1 polymer ?
#
loop_
_entity_poly.entity_id
_entity_poly.type
_entity_poly.pdbx_seq_one_letter_code
_entity_poly.pdbx_strand_id
1 'polypeptide(L)'
;MSEKLTMPEKPLIEVVQNDLDISDNLKQTLNDAVDKKDYSDAISLIKALNKKVFKTEVKYMYVVPQMSNETDEAYKKRVEKWRPKYMHDGDLGMDLTAIDVEYDEEYDRYIYHTGLYIESKREDGCLLFPRSSNSKTSAYLTNSVGLVDSFLYRGEFCLMFKNRTSIQSQAAMRALIRWTEMPWYKKLFTSFREVSYECMKEIREDILELAPYSVGDRIAQMVWLKFPKVTLKKTNKFTKTSRGEGGFGSTGK
;
A
#
# COMPACT_ATOMS: atom_id res chain seq x y z
N MET A 1 17.78 -27.37 -33.26
CA MET A 1 18.48 -28.15 -32.23
C MET A 1 17.92 -27.73 -30.90
N SER A 2 17.05 -28.55 -30.32
CA SER A 2 16.45 -28.27 -29.02
C SER A 2 17.37 -28.79 -27.93
N GLU A 3 17.96 -27.90 -27.15
CA GLU A 3 18.70 -28.28 -25.95
C GLU A 3 17.73 -28.95 -24.97
N LYS A 4 18.00 -30.22 -24.69
CA LYS A 4 17.36 -30.95 -23.59
C LYS A 4 17.88 -30.34 -22.29
N LEU A 5 17.03 -29.62 -21.55
CA LEU A 5 17.32 -29.28 -20.16
C LEU A 5 17.44 -30.58 -19.36
N THR A 6 18.64 -30.94 -19.00
CA THR A 6 18.93 -31.99 -18.01
C THR A 6 18.71 -31.38 -16.64
N MET A 7 17.64 -31.78 -15.98
CA MET A 7 17.33 -31.38 -14.58
C MET A 7 18.37 -32.01 -13.64
N PRO A 8 18.86 -31.26 -12.63
CA PRO A 8 19.78 -31.82 -11.64
C PRO A 8 19.10 -32.87 -10.78
N GLU A 9 19.69 -34.06 -10.74
CA GLU A 9 19.22 -35.17 -9.89
C GLU A 9 19.44 -34.82 -8.40
N LYS A 10 18.38 -34.74 -7.63
CA LYS A 10 18.23 -34.65 -6.16
C LYS A 10 18.09 -33.30 -5.44
N PRO A 11 18.68 -32.14 -5.75
CA PRO A 11 18.57 -30.99 -4.85
C PRO A 11 17.17 -30.33 -4.80
N LEU A 12 16.37 -30.45 -5.87
CA LEU A 12 15.05 -29.82 -5.95
C LEU A 12 13.99 -30.47 -5.06
N ILE A 13 14.07 -31.78 -4.88
CA ILE A 13 13.11 -32.54 -4.07
C ILE A 13 13.36 -32.31 -2.57
N GLU A 14 14.62 -32.22 -2.16
CA GLU A 14 15.00 -31.94 -0.78
C GLU A 14 14.60 -30.53 -0.34
N VAL A 15 14.74 -29.54 -1.22
CA VAL A 15 14.32 -28.15 -0.96
C VAL A 15 12.78 -28.04 -0.86
N VAL A 16 12.05 -28.72 -1.76
CA VAL A 16 10.58 -28.71 -1.76
C VAL A 16 10.01 -29.47 -0.56
N GLN A 17 10.69 -30.50 -0.05
CA GLN A 17 10.25 -31.29 1.11
C GLN A 17 10.43 -30.58 2.46
N ASN A 18 11.41 -29.66 2.56
CA ASN A 18 11.74 -29.01 3.83
C ASN A 18 11.03 -27.66 4.06
N ASP A 19 10.62 -26.96 2.99
CA ASP A 19 10.08 -25.61 3.08
C ASP A 19 8.54 -25.51 2.92
N LEU A 20 7.87 -26.58 2.50
CA LEU A 20 6.43 -26.64 2.39
C LEU A 20 5.90 -27.70 3.36
N ASP A 21 4.87 -27.37 4.13
CA ASP A 21 4.07 -28.33 4.92
C ASP A 21 3.25 -29.20 3.94
N ILE A 22 3.97 -30.08 3.25
CA ILE A 22 3.45 -30.93 2.17
C ILE A 22 2.92 -32.22 2.80
N SER A 23 1.65 -32.52 2.54
CA SER A 23 1.04 -33.77 3.03
C SER A 23 1.84 -34.98 2.56
N ASP A 24 1.88 -36.03 3.39
CA ASP A 24 2.64 -37.26 3.10
C ASP A 24 2.24 -37.91 1.76
N ASN A 25 0.98 -37.74 1.35
CA ASN A 25 0.49 -38.21 0.06
C ASN A 25 1.18 -37.50 -1.11
N LEU A 26 1.52 -36.23 -0.94
CA LEU A 26 2.22 -35.43 -1.95
C LEU A 26 3.70 -35.84 -2.06
N LYS A 27 4.35 -36.12 -0.92
CA LYS A 27 5.71 -36.64 -0.88
C LYS A 27 5.80 -37.98 -1.61
N GLN A 28 4.82 -38.86 -1.38
CA GLN A 28 4.73 -40.16 -2.04
C GLN A 28 4.60 -40.00 -3.57
N THR A 29 3.68 -39.16 -4.03
CA THR A 29 3.47 -38.91 -5.47
C THR A 29 4.71 -38.34 -6.17
N LEU A 30 5.46 -37.47 -5.50
CA LEU A 30 6.72 -36.90 -6.04
C LEU A 30 7.81 -38.00 -6.13
N ASN A 31 7.93 -38.85 -5.11
CA ASN A 31 8.88 -39.96 -5.09
C ASN A 31 8.54 -40.99 -6.18
N ASP A 32 7.26 -41.35 -6.33
CA ASP A 32 6.80 -42.29 -7.36
C ASP A 32 7.07 -41.76 -8.80
N ALA A 33 6.93 -40.43 -9.01
CA ALA A 33 7.24 -39.77 -10.30
C ALA A 33 8.73 -39.85 -10.62
N VAL A 34 9.60 -39.69 -9.61
CA VAL A 34 11.04 -39.79 -9.77
C VAL A 34 11.47 -41.19 -10.13
N ASP A 35 10.91 -42.19 -9.40
CA ASP A 35 11.25 -43.60 -9.60
C ASP A 35 10.79 -44.15 -10.96
N LYS A 36 9.65 -43.69 -11.45
CA LYS A 36 9.08 -44.05 -12.76
C LYS A 36 9.66 -43.27 -13.92
N LYS A 37 10.47 -42.23 -13.67
CA LYS A 37 10.92 -41.24 -14.69
C LYS A 37 9.79 -40.61 -15.53
N ASP A 38 8.58 -40.64 -15.00
CA ASP A 38 7.41 -39.97 -15.59
C ASP A 38 7.09 -38.71 -14.78
N TYR A 39 7.45 -37.57 -15.35
CA TYR A 39 7.31 -36.26 -14.71
C TYR A 39 6.02 -35.53 -15.06
N SER A 40 5.14 -36.10 -15.88
CA SER A 40 3.90 -35.46 -16.32
C SER A 40 2.99 -35.12 -15.15
N ASP A 41 2.80 -36.07 -14.23
CA ASP A 41 2.01 -35.90 -13.02
C ASP A 41 2.70 -34.96 -12.02
N ALA A 42 4.01 -35.06 -11.88
CA ALA A 42 4.80 -34.14 -11.03
C ALA A 42 4.70 -32.68 -11.52
N ILE A 43 4.78 -32.43 -12.83
CA ILE A 43 4.62 -31.10 -13.42
C ILE A 43 3.19 -30.57 -13.19
N SER A 44 2.18 -31.42 -13.39
CA SER A 44 0.80 -31.07 -13.15
C SER A 44 0.54 -30.73 -11.67
N LEU A 45 1.15 -31.49 -10.77
CA LEU A 45 1.10 -31.29 -9.35
C LEU A 45 1.82 -30.00 -8.91
N ILE A 46 3.02 -29.73 -9.45
CA ILE A 46 3.76 -28.47 -9.20
C ILE A 46 2.96 -27.27 -9.70
N LYS A 47 2.32 -27.36 -10.87
CA LYS A 47 1.41 -26.30 -11.37
C LYS A 47 0.21 -26.08 -10.46
N ALA A 48 -0.40 -27.15 -9.95
CA ALA A 48 -1.53 -27.07 -9.02
C ALA A 48 -1.10 -26.50 -7.65
N LEU A 49 0.07 -26.87 -7.16
CA LEU A 49 0.68 -26.33 -5.94
C LEU A 49 1.02 -24.85 -6.09
N ASN A 50 1.69 -24.47 -7.17
CA ASN A 50 1.98 -23.08 -7.46
C ASN A 50 0.70 -22.24 -7.50
N LYS A 51 -0.36 -22.74 -8.15
CA LYS A 51 -1.66 -22.07 -8.16
C LYS A 51 -2.28 -21.94 -6.77
N LYS A 52 -2.09 -22.93 -5.89
CA LYS A 52 -2.59 -22.93 -4.51
C LYS A 52 -1.73 -22.09 -3.56
N VAL A 53 -0.40 -22.12 -3.74
CA VAL A 53 0.55 -21.38 -2.89
C VAL A 53 0.51 -19.87 -3.16
N PHE A 54 0.33 -19.48 -4.44
CA PHE A 54 0.29 -18.06 -4.81
C PHE A 54 -1.11 -17.44 -4.81
N LYS A 55 -2.17 -18.24 -4.57
CA LYS A 55 -3.52 -17.70 -4.42
C LYS A 55 -3.89 -17.63 -2.95
N THR A 56 -3.86 -16.42 -2.40
CA THR A 56 -4.35 -16.15 -1.04
C THR A 56 -5.80 -15.68 -1.10
N GLU A 57 -6.68 -16.34 -0.35
CA GLU A 57 -8.07 -15.96 -0.16
C GLU A 57 -8.20 -15.31 1.22
N VAL A 58 -8.71 -14.09 1.25
CA VAL A 58 -8.96 -13.34 2.46
C VAL A 58 -10.43 -12.96 2.54
N LYS A 59 -10.96 -12.86 3.76
CA LYS A 59 -12.29 -12.30 3.97
C LYS A 59 -12.17 -10.78 4.03
N TYR A 60 -13.10 -10.09 3.40
CA TYR A 60 -13.15 -8.64 3.46
C TYR A 60 -14.59 -8.13 3.59
N MET A 61 -14.72 -6.96 4.18
CA MET A 61 -15.91 -6.11 4.09
C MET A 61 -15.54 -4.85 3.34
N TYR A 62 -16.47 -4.37 2.53
CA TYR A 62 -16.34 -3.11 1.83
C TYR A 62 -17.59 -2.29 2.05
N VAL A 63 -17.44 -1.20 2.82
CA VAL A 63 -18.55 -0.37 3.26
C VAL A 63 -18.41 1.00 2.63
N VAL A 64 -19.33 1.35 1.75
CA VAL A 64 -19.40 2.67 1.10
C VAL A 64 -20.73 3.30 1.46
N PRO A 65 -20.75 4.48 2.08
CA PRO A 65 -22.03 5.17 2.40
C PRO A 65 -22.82 5.48 1.13
N GLN A 66 -24.13 5.27 1.17
CA GLN A 66 -25.02 5.74 0.10
C GLN A 66 -25.25 7.25 0.26
N MET A 67 -25.17 8.01 -0.83
CA MET A 67 -25.39 9.45 -0.82
C MET A 67 -26.89 9.76 -0.77
N SER A 68 -27.27 10.85 -0.12
CA SER A 68 -28.68 11.19 0.19
C SER A 68 -29.62 11.23 -1.01
N ASN A 69 -29.11 11.54 -2.21
CA ASN A 69 -29.89 11.64 -3.44
C ASN A 69 -29.50 10.59 -4.49
N GLU A 70 -28.83 9.52 -4.07
CA GLU A 70 -28.34 8.48 -4.98
C GLU A 70 -29.35 7.34 -5.12
N THR A 71 -29.68 6.96 -6.36
CA THR A 71 -30.50 5.78 -6.60
C THR A 71 -29.74 4.50 -6.29
N ASP A 72 -30.44 3.41 -5.96
CA ASP A 72 -29.82 2.11 -5.66
C ASP A 72 -28.93 1.58 -6.80
N GLU A 73 -29.31 1.85 -8.05
CA GLU A 73 -28.55 1.46 -9.22
C GLU A 73 -27.25 2.28 -9.35
N ALA A 74 -27.31 3.59 -9.13
CA ALA A 74 -26.16 4.47 -9.13
C ALA A 74 -25.19 4.09 -7.99
N TYR A 75 -25.74 3.82 -6.79
CA TYR A 75 -24.97 3.33 -5.65
C TYR A 75 -24.23 2.02 -5.98
N LYS A 76 -24.91 0.99 -6.47
CA LYS A 76 -24.30 -0.29 -6.83
C LYS A 76 -23.19 -0.11 -7.87
N LYS A 77 -23.42 0.73 -8.88
CA LYS A 77 -22.41 1.04 -9.91
C LYS A 77 -21.19 1.75 -9.34
N ARG A 78 -21.40 2.69 -8.42
CA ARG A 78 -20.33 3.40 -7.73
C ARG A 78 -19.51 2.47 -6.84
N VAL A 79 -20.16 1.63 -6.03
CA VAL A 79 -19.51 0.62 -5.17
C VAL A 79 -18.66 -0.33 -6.02
N GLU A 80 -19.18 -0.83 -7.15
CA GLU A 80 -18.43 -1.71 -8.05
C GLU A 80 -17.25 -0.99 -8.71
N LYS A 81 -17.40 0.29 -9.06
CA LYS A 81 -16.33 1.11 -9.62
C LYS A 81 -15.20 1.33 -8.62
N TRP A 82 -15.53 1.59 -7.35
CA TRP A 82 -14.59 2.00 -6.32
C TRP A 82 -13.99 0.85 -5.50
N ARG A 83 -14.59 -0.34 -5.55
CA ARG A 83 -14.07 -1.50 -4.81
C ARG A 83 -12.62 -1.78 -5.14
N PRO A 84 -11.83 -2.28 -4.17
CA PRO A 84 -10.45 -2.69 -4.39
C PRO A 84 -10.33 -3.72 -5.50
N LYS A 85 -9.43 -3.49 -6.47
CA LYS A 85 -9.22 -4.42 -7.60
C LYS A 85 -7.88 -4.22 -8.29
N TYR A 86 -7.39 -5.28 -8.91
CA TYR A 86 -6.34 -5.18 -9.92
C TYR A 86 -6.91 -4.57 -11.19
N MET A 87 -6.24 -3.60 -11.78
CA MET A 87 -6.73 -2.93 -12.99
C MET A 87 -6.40 -3.72 -14.25
N HIS A 88 -5.27 -4.43 -14.24
CA HIS A 88 -4.81 -5.27 -15.34
C HIS A 88 -4.39 -6.64 -14.84
N ASP A 89 -4.44 -7.63 -15.73
CA ASP A 89 -3.86 -8.95 -15.44
C ASP A 89 -2.33 -8.79 -15.31
N GLY A 90 -1.78 -9.32 -14.21
CA GLY A 90 -0.36 -9.18 -13.88
C GLY A 90 0.00 -7.98 -13.00
N ASP A 91 -0.94 -7.09 -12.64
CA ASP A 91 -0.69 -6.08 -11.64
C ASP A 91 -0.34 -6.72 -10.29
N LEU A 92 0.66 -6.18 -9.60
CA LEU A 92 1.07 -6.63 -8.27
C LEU A 92 0.30 -5.93 -7.16
N GLY A 93 -0.19 -4.73 -7.41
CA GLY A 93 -0.91 -3.89 -6.46
C GLY A 93 -2.38 -3.74 -6.81
N MET A 94 -3.22 -3.88 -5.81
CA MET A 94 -4.67 -3.64 -5.90
C MET A 94 -4.94 -2.17 -5.61
N ASP A 95 -5.60 -1.45 -6.52
CA ASP A 95 -5.92 -0.03 -6.32
C ASP A 95 -6.95 0.15 -5.20
N LEU A 96 -6.72 1.13 -4.34
CA LEU A 96 -7.62 1.61 -3.29
C LEU A 96 -8.15 3.00 -3.65
N THR A 97 -9.46 3.16 -3.54
CA THR A 97 -10.17 4.42 -3.84
C THR A 97 -10.56 5.12 -2.54
N ALA A 98 -10.41 6.44 -2.50
CA ALA A 98 -10.94 7.26 -1.41
C ALA A 98 -12.47 7.29 -1.50
N ILE A 99 -13.16 6.88 -0.44
CA ILE A 99 -14.63 6.97 -0.33
C ILE A 99 -15.08 8.17 0.48
N ASP A 100 -14.20 8.67 1.33
CA ASP A 100 -14.39 9.86 2.16
C ASP A 100 -13.01 10.45 2.53
N VAL A 101 -13.01 11.71 2.98
CA VAL A 101 -11.82 12.42 3.44
C VAL A 101 -12.14 13.35 4.57
N GLU A 102 -11.33 13.33 5.62
CA GLU A 102 -11.40 14.27 6.74
C GLU A 102 -10.02 14.92 6.95
N TYR A 103 -10.04 16.11 7.58
CA TYR A 103 -8.81 16.80 7.95
C TYR A 103 -8.57 16.71 9.46
N ASP A 104 -7.40 16.15 9.81
CA ASP A 104 -6.90 16.06 11.17
C ASP A 104 -6.03 17.29 11.47
N GLU A 105 -6.62 18.26 12.19
CA GLU A 105 -5.96 19.54 12.51
C GLU A 105 -4.77 19.37 13.46
N GLU A 106 -4.81 18.37 14.37
CA GLU A 106 -3.74 18.13 15.35
C GLU A 106 -2.43 17.77 14.66
N TYR A 107 -2.50 16.94 13.62
CA TYR A 107 -1.32 16.47 12.88
C TYR A 107 -1.13 17.14 11.53
N ASP A 108 -2.01 18.08 11.14
CA ASP A 108 -1.98 18.79 9.84
C ASP A 108 -1.93 17.81 8.66
N ARG A 109 -2.93 16.89 8.58
CA ARG A 109 -2.99 15.82 7.59
C ARG A 109 -4.42 15.49 7.18
N TYR A 110 -4.55 14.88 6.00
CA TYR A 110 -5.82 14.36 5.49
C TYR A 110 -5.89 12.86 5.74
N ILE A 111 -6.98 12.40 6.32
CA ILE A 111 -7.29 10.98 6.53
C ILE A 111 -8.28 10.58 5.45
N TYR A 112 -7.85 9.65 4.60
CA TYR A 112 -8.69 9.11 3.54
C TYR A 112 -9.23 7.76 3.96
N HIS A 113 -10.54 7.63 3.94
CA HIS A 113 -11.26 6.40 4.18
C HIS A 113 -11.36 5.59 2.90
N THR A 114 -11.16 4.29 2.98
CA THR A 114 -11.28 3.37 1.84
C THR A 114 -12.48 2.45 1.93
N GLY A 115 -13.16 2.41 3.09
CA GLY A 115 -14.27 1.49 3.37
C GLY A 115 -13.84 0.02 3.44
N LEU A 116 -12.56 -0.27 3.37
CA LEU A 116 -12.03 -1.64 3.32
C LEU A 116 -11.63 -2.14 4.70
N TYR A 117 -12.14 -3.32 5.06
CA TYR A 117 -11.81 -4.07 6.25
C TYR A 117 -11.41 -5.47 5.84
N ILE A 118 -10.32 -6.03 6.38
CA ILE A 118 -9.80 -7.34 5.98
C ILE A 118 -9.55 -8.23 7.19
N GLU A 119 -9.92 -9.51 7.04
CA GLU A 119 -9.52 -10.59 7.94
C GLU A 119 -8.68 -11.61 7.17
N SER A 120 -7.43 -11.79 7.57
CA SER A 120 -6.49 -12.70 6.93
C SER A 120 -6.01 -13.82 7.86
N LYS A 121 -5.20 -14.71 7.31
CA LYS A 121 -4.45 -15.70 8.08
C LYS A 121 -3.27 -15.07 8.81
N ARG A 122 -2.74 -15.72 9.83
CA ARG A 122 -1.69 -15.20 10.72
C ARG A 122 -0.41 -14.73 10.02
N GLU A 123 -0.04 -15.36 8.92
CA GLU A 123 1.20 -15.06 8.20
C GLU A 123 1.00 -14.16 6.99
N ASP A 124 -0.24 -13.73 6.77
CA ASP A 124 -0.60 -12.87 5.68
C ASP A 124 -0.75 -11.42 6.18
N GLY A 125 -0.35 -10.48 5.34
CA GLY A 125 -0.52 -9.06 5.59
C GLY A 125 -0.41 -8.28 4.30
N CYS A 126 -0.49 -6.98 4.38
CA CYS A 126 -0.31 -6.16 3.19
C CYS A 126 0.50 -4.89 3.47
N LEU A 127 1.09 -4.40 2.40
CA LEU A 127 1.74 -3.09 2.33
C LEU A 127 0.86 -2.15 1.53
N LEU A 128 0.71 -0.93 2.04
CA LEU A 128 -0.01 0.15 1.38
C LEU A 128 1.00 1.17 0.86
N PHE A 129 1.04 1.32 -0.46
CA PHE A 129 1.92 2.25 -1.14
C PHE A 129 1.11 3.40 -1.74
N PRO A 130 1.63 4.64 -1.76
CA PRO A 130 1.06 5.67 -2.62
C PRO A 130 1.19 5.25 -4.08
N ARG A 131 0.23 5.64 -4.92
CA ARG A 131 0.33 5.39 -6.36
C ARG A 131 1.42 6.25 -7.01
N SER A 132 1.91 5.82 -8.17
CA SER A 132 2.88 6.60 -8.96
C SER A 132 2.39 8.01 -9.29
N SER A 133 1.07 8.21 -9.45
CA SER A 133 0.44 9.51 -9.65
C SER A 133 0.64 10.48 -8.47
N ASN A 134 0.99 9.98 -7.28
CA ASN A 134 1.32 10.82 -6.12
C ASN A 134 2.50 11.76 -6.41
N SER A 135 3.40 11.38 -7.33
CA SER A 135 4.50 12.25 -7.76
C SER A 135 4.05 13.57 -8.39
N LYS A 136 2.79 13.66 -8.84
CA LYS A 136 2.16 14.85 -9.41
C LYS A 136 1.49 15.74 -8.36
N THR A 137 1.38 15.26 -7.12
CA THR A 137 0.85 16.03 -5.99
C THR A 137 1.98 16.61 -5.15
N SER A 138 1.66 17.57 -4.30
CA SER A 138 2.59 18.08 -3.28
C SER A 138 2.55 17.26 -1.99
N ALA A 139 1.80 16.16 -1.96
CA ALA A 139 1.56 15.37 -0.76
C ALA A 139 2.45 14.12 -0.68
N TYR A 140 2.54 13.58 0.52
CA TYR A 140 3.19 12.31 0.79
C TYR A 140 2.36 11.50 1.81
N LEU A 141 2.46 10.17 1.72
CA LEU A 141 1.89 9.28 2.73
C LEU A 141 2.72 9.39 4.01
N THR A 142 2.09 9.70 5.14
CA THR A 142 2.78 10.10 6.38
C THR A 142 3.70 9.04 6.95
N ASN A 143 3.38 7.77 6.77
CA ASN A 143 4.21 6.63 7.17
C ASN A 143 5.03 6.04 6.01
N SER A 144 5.11 6.72 4.87
CA SER A 144 5.80 6.30 3.63
C SER A 144 5.25 5.02 3.03
N VAL A 145 5.15 3.94 3.81
CA VAL A 145 4.52 2.66 3.48
C VAL A 145 3.71 2.20 4.68
N GLY A 146 2.43 1.96 4.47
CA GLY A 146 1.56 1.37 5.49
C GLY A 146 1.81 -0.14 5.59
N LEU A 147 2.15 -0.65 6.77
CA LEU A 147 2.15 -2.08 7.08
C LEU A 147 0.88 -2.40 7.85
N VAL A 148 0.06 -3.32 7.33
CA VAL A 148 -1.19 -3.73 7.97
C VAL A 148 -1.14 -5.19 8.36
N ASP A 149 -1.20 -5.43 9.68
CA ASP A 149 -1.31 -6.75 10.30
C ASP A 149 -2.77 -7.25 10.21
N SER A 150 -3.23 -7.57 9.01
CA SER A 150 -4.62 -7.88 8.74
C SER A 150 -5.17 -9.13 9.48
N PHE A 151 -4.31 -9.91 10.11
CA PHE A 151 -4.71 -10.97 11.02
C PHE A 151 -5.23 -10.44 12.37
N LEU A 152 -4.63 -9.39 12.92
CA LEU A 152 -4.98 -8.81 14.22
C LEU A 152 -5.84 -7.54 14.07
N TYR A 153 -5.56 -6.73 13.07
CA TYR A 153 -6.25 -5.47 12.83
C TYR A 153 -7.63 -5.71 12.20
N ARG A 154 -8.65 -5.10 12.79
CA ARG A 154 -10.05 -5.19 12.34
C ARG A 154 -10.65 -3.84 11.97
N GLY A 155 -9.85 -2.79 12.04
CA GLY A 155 -10.26 -1.45 11.64
C GLY A 155 -10.26 -1.26 10.13
N GLU A 156 -10.78 -0.13 9.73
CA GLU A 156 -10.75 0.33 8.34
C GLU A 156 -9.31 0.61 7.89
N PHE A 157 -9.03 0.32 6.63
CA PHE A 157 -7.78 0.72 5.98
C PHE A 157 -7.86 2.18 5.57
N CYS A 158 -7.34 3.06 6.42
CA CYS A 158 -7.24 4.49 6.14
C CYS A 158 -5.82 4.84 5.67
N LEU A 159 -5.72 5.87 4.82
CA LEU A 159 -4.45 6.42 4.36
C LEU A 159 -4.34 7.88 4.77
N MET A 160 -3.21 8.23 5.37
CA MET A 160 -2.96 9.56 5.91
C MET A 160 -1.96 10.29 5.02
N PHE A 161 -2.42 11.31 4.31
CA PHE A 161 -1.58 12.14 3.46
C PHE A 161 -1.35 13.50 4.10
N LYS A 162 -0.14 14.01 3.95
CA LYS A 162 0.23 15.34 4.38
C LYS A 162 0.81 16.13 3.21
N ASN A 163 0.38 17.38 3.07
CA ASN A 163 1.00 18.29 2.10
C ASN A 163 2.41 18.66 2.57
N ARG A 164 3.35 18.83 1.64
CA ARG A 164 4.73 19.26 1.95
C ARG A 164 4.77 20.63 2.60
N THR A 165 3.82 21.50 2.25
CA THR A 165 3.68 22.82 2.86
C THR A 165 2.52 22.76 3.84
N SER A 166 2.78 23.03 5.12
CA SER A 166 1.75 23.04 6.16
C SER A 166 0.66 24.06 5.88
N ILE A 167 -0.53 23.85 6.42
CA ILE A 167 -1.63 24.81 6.29
C ILE A 167 -1.25 26.17 6.87
N GLN A 168 -0.53 26.21 7.99
CA GLN A 168 -0.03 27.45 8.57
C GLN A 168 0.93 28.19 7.63
N SER A 169 1.83 27.44 6.97
CA SER A 169 2.76 28.04 5.99
C SER A 169 2.04 28.55 4.74
N GLN A 170 1.00 27.87 4.30
CA GLN A 170 0.15 28.31 3.18
C GLN A 170 -0.59 29.60 3.56
N ALA A 171 -1.18 29.66 4.76
CA ALA A 171 -1.85 30.85 5.27
C ALA A 171 -0.91 32.04 5.41
N ALA A 172 0.29 31.81 5.97
CA ALA A 172 1.32 32.85 6.09
C ALA A 172 1.77 33.39 4.73
N MET A 173 1.94 32.52 3.75
CA MET A 173 2.29 32.91 2.38
C MET A 173 1.17 33.73 1.73
N ARG A 174 -0.09 33.29 1.83
CA ARG A 174 -1.25 34.07 1.34
C ARG A 174 -1.34 35.45 2.01
N ALA A 175 -1.13 35.48 3.34
CA ALA A 175 -1.15 36.72 4.08
C ALA A 175 -0.04 37.69 3.64
N LEU A 176 1.18 37.17 3.40
CA LEU A 176 2.30 37.96 2.93
C LEU A 176 2.02 38.58 1.56
N ILE A 177 1.50 37.79 0.62
CA ILE A 177 1.13 38.28 -0.73
C ILE A 177 0.05 39.32 -0.59
N ARG A 178 -1.05 39.06 0.12
CA ARG A 178 -2.16 40.00 0.32
C ARG A 178 -1.68 41.29 0.98
N TRP A 179 -0.78 41.19 1.96
CA TRP A 179 -0.18 42.35 2.63
C TRP A 179 0.71 43.18 1.70
N THR A 180 1.56 42.54 0.89
CA THR A 180 2.46 43.24 -0.02
C THR A 180 1.70 44.03 -1.12
N GLU A 181 0.62 43.43 -1.64
CA GLU A 181 -0.23 44.00 -2.67
C GLU A 181 -1.21 45.07 -2.13
N MET A 182 -1.40 45.11 -0.79
CA MET A 182 -2.34 46.04 -0.18
C MET A 182 -1.86 47.50 -0.34
N PRO A 183 -2.74 48.42 -0.77
CA PRO A 183 -2.41 49.85 -0.85
C PRO A 183 -1.95 50.41 0.52
N TRP A 184 -0.98 51.36 0.48
CA TRP A 184 -0.37 51.91 1.69
C TRP A 184 -1.37 52.50 2.68
N TYR A 185 -2.43 53.15 2.17
CA TYR A 185 -3.46 53.78 3.03
C TYR A 185 -4.29 52.75 3.79
N LYS A 186 -4.51 51.52 3.23
CA LYS A 186 -5.17 50.42 3.94
C LYS A 186 -4.30 49.85 5.06
N LYS A 187 -2.97 49.81 4.86
CA LYS A 187 -2.00 49.36 5.88
C LYS A 187 -1.99 50.23 7.13
N LEU A 188 -2.50 51.47 7.06
CA LEU A 188 -2.66 52.35 8.23
C LEU A 188 -3.76 51.89 9.20
N PHE A 189 -4.74 51.15 8.68
CA PHE A 189 -5.93 50.74 9.44
C PHE A 189 -6.04 49.21 9.64
N THR A 190 -5.17 48.43 8.99
CA THR A 190 -5.18 46.97 9.05
C THR A 190 -3.80 46.51 9.49
N SER A 191 -3.73 45.61 10.43
CA SER A 191 -2.48 44.98 10.85
C SER A 191 -2.18 43.71 10.03
N PHE A 192 -0.90 43.36 9.88
CA PHE A 192 -0.51 42.09 9.26
C PHE A 192 -1.11 40.89 9.99
N ARG A 193 -1.28 40.99 11.30
CA ARG A 193 -1.89 39.95 12.13
C ARG A 193 -3.36 39.69 11.75
N GLU A 194 -4.11 40.75 11.48
CA GLU A 194 -5.52 40.64 11.03
C GLU A 194 -5.58 39.95 9.66
N VAL A 195 -4.76 40.37 8.69
CA VAL A 195 -4.69 39.71 7.38
C VAL A 195 -4.30 38.25 7.49
N SER A 196 -3.37 37.92 8.36
CA SER A 196 -2.94 36.52 8.62
C SER A 196 -4.08 35.68 9.22
N TYR A 197 -4.84 36.28 10.14
CA TYR A 197 -5.99 35.60 10.75
C TYR A 197 -7.10 35.32 9.73
N GLU A 198 -7.41 36.32 8.89
CA GLU A 198 -8.41 36.16 7.81
C GLU A 198 -7.99 35.08 6.81
N CYS A 199 -6.71 35.07 6.37
CA CYS A 199 -6.21 34.05 5.48
C CYS A 199 -6.25 32.63 6.09
N MET A 200 -5.99 32.53 7.40
CA MET A 200 -6.12 31.26 8.11
C MET A 200 -7.56 30.79 8.16
N LYS A 201 -8.51 31.72 8.44
CA LYS A 201 -9.93 31.41 8.47
C LYS A 201 -10.43 30.92 7.11
N GLU A 202 -10.09 31.63 6.02
CA GLU A 202 -10.45 31.22 4.65
C GLU A 202 -9.90 29.83 4.31
N ILE A 203 -8.63 29.54 4.64
CA ILE A 203 -8.04 28.22 4.41
C ILE A 203 -8.77 27.12 5.20
N ARG A 204 -9.21 27.39 6.42
CA ARG A 204 -9.98 26.42 7.21
C ARG A 204 -11.36 26.14 6.65
N GLU A 205 -12.01 27.17 6.10
CA GLU A 205 -13.32 27.01 5.43
C GLU A 205 -13.20 26.11 4.18
N ASP A 206 -12.10 26.22 3.45
CA ASP A 206 -11.85 25.48 2.20
C ASP A 206 -10.89 24.28 2.40
N ILE A 207 -10.69 23.82 3.64
CA ILE A 207 -9.61 22.86 3.99
C ILE A 207 -9.69 21.58 3.17
N LEU A 208 -10.89 21.06 2.94
CA LEU A 208 -11.08 19.81 2.17
C LEU A 208 -10.88 20.03 0.66
N GLU A 209 -11.02 21.24 0.16
CA GLU A 209 -10.70 21.57 -1.25
C GLU A 209 -9.18 21.57 -1.50
N LEU A 210 -8.38 21.76 -0.43
CA LEU A 210 -6.92 21.69 -0.48
C LEU A 210 -6.38 20.26 -0.33
N ALA A 211 -7.26 19.28 -0.18
CA ALA A 211 -6.89 17.88 -0.10
C ALA A 211 -6.21 17.43 -1.40
N PRO A 212 -5.11 16.65 -1.32
CA PRO A 212 -4.34 16.23 -2.50
C PRO A 212 -5.11 15.30 -3.45
N TYR A 213 -6.17 14.70 -2.98
CA TYR A 213 -7.04 13.80 -3.73
C TYR A 213 -8.51 14.10 -3.42
N SER A 214 -9.38 13.87 -4.38
CA SER A 214 -10.82 13.95 -4.23
C SER A 214 -11.42 12.58 -3.89
N VAL A 215 -12.61 12.59 -3.30
CA VAL A 215 -13.43 11.37 -3.14
C VAL A 215 -13.69 10.77 -4.51
N GLY A 216 -13.47 9.45 -4.64
CA GLY A 216 -13.52 8.72 -5.91
C GLY A 216 -12.17 8.57 -6.62
N ASP A 217 -11.12 9.25 -6.16
CA ASP A 217 -9.77 9.05 -6.68
C ASP A 217 -9.14 7.77 -6.16
N ARG A 218 -8.32 7.13 -7.00
CA ARG A 218 -7.46 6.02 -6.59
C ARG A 218 -6.20 6.59 -5.97
N ILE A 219 -6.03 6.41 -4.66
CA ILE A 219 -5.01 7.09 -3.86
C ILE A 219 -3.81 6.21 -3.49
N ALA A 220 -4.01 4.90 -3.46
CA ALA A 220 -2.98 3.95 -3.03
C ALA A 220 -3.08 2.62 -3.77
N GLN A 221 -2.05 1.81 -3.58
CA GLN A 221 -1.99 0.42 -4.03
C GLN A 221 -1.69 -0.48 -2.85
N MET A 222 -2.50 -1.52 -2.68
CA MET A 222 -2.32 -2.56 -1.68
C MET A 222 -1.58 -3.74 -2.31
N VAL A 223 -0.42 -4.10 -1.77
CA VAL A 223 0.36 -5.27 -2.16
C VAL A 223 0.22 -6.31 -1.06
N TRP A 224 -0.31 -7.49 -1.41
CA TRP A 224 -0.50 -8.59 -0.48
C TRP A 224 0.75 -9.45 -0.39
N LEU A 225 1.19 -9.77 0.85
CA LEU A 225 2.42 -10.52 1.09
C LEU A 225 2.22 -11.56 2.18
N LYS A 226 3.02 -12.62 2.11
CA LYS A 226 3.25 -13.54 3.23
C LYS A 226 4.50 -13.10 3.98
N PHE A 227 4.36 -12.95 5.29
CA PHE A 227 5.44 -12.50 6.16
C PHE A 227 5.95 -13.68 7.00
N PRO A 228 7.15 -14.21 6.70
CA PRO A 228 7.72 -15.28 7.52
C PRO A 228 8.06 -14.76 8.91
N LYS A 229 7.85 -15.58 9.93
CA LYS A 229 8.34 -15.27 11.26
C LYS A 229 9.85 -15.44 11.32
N VAL A 230 10.53 -14.44 11.80
CA VAL A 230 11.98 -14.42 11.97
C VAL A 230 12.34 -14.62 13.44
N THR A 231 13.19 -15.60 13.71
CA THR A 231 13.80 -15.79 15.04
C THR A 231 15.22 -15.23 15.01
N LEU A 232 15.48 -14.20 15.82
CA LEU A 232 16.81 -13.63 15.94
C LEU A 232 17.66 -14.47 16.90
N LYS A 233 18.84 -14.92 16.41
CA LYS A 233 19.85 -15.59 17.21
C LYS A 233 21.04 -14.63 17.43
N LYS A 234 21.35 -14.34 18.67
CA LYS A 234 22.52 -13.50 19.03
C LYS A 234 23.80 -14.23 18.61
N THR A 235 24.69 -13.52 17.95
CA THR A 235 26.04 -13.99 17.62
C THR A 235 27.06 -12.87 17.88
N ASN A 236 28.28 -13.26 18.20
CA ASN A 236 29.40 -12.30 18.36
C ASN A 236 30.24 -12.18 17.09
N LYS A 237 29.94 -12.95 16.04
CA LYS A 237 30.74 -12.97 14.82
C LYS A 237 29.88 -13.40 13.63
N PHE A 238 30.01 -12.66 12.53
CA PHE A 238 29.41 -13.00 11.24
C PHE A 238 30.42 -13.65 10.30
N THR A 239 29.93 -14.43 9.34
CA THR A 239 30.72 -14.94 8.23
C THR A 239 31.25 -13.77 7.39
N LYS A 240 32.51 -13.83 7.01
CA LYS A 240 33.13 -12.82 6.15
C LYS A 240 32.51 -12.90 4.73
N THR A 241 32.24 -11.76 4.14
CA THR A 241 31.76 -11.64 2.76
C THR A 241 32.66 -10.69 1.97
N SER A 242 32.64 -10.76 0.65
CA SER A 242 33.40 -9.85 -0.22
C SER A 242 32.98 -8.38 -0.04
N ARG A 243 31.75 -8.11 0.38
CA ARG A 243 31.24 -6.77 0.65
C ARG A 243 31.62 -6.26 2.05
N GLY A 244 31.77 -7.16 3.03
CA GLY A 244 32.04 -6.82 4.43
C GLY A 244 31.03 -5.82 5.00
N GLU A 245 31.52 -4.73 5.57
CA GLU A 245 30.71 -3.63 6.13
C GLU A 245 30.40 -2.51 5.12
N GLY A 246 30.74 -2.72 3.83
CA GLY A 246 30.53 -1.73 2.77
C GLY A 246 29.04 -1.39 2.59
N GLY A 247 28.69 -0.10 2.76
CA GLY A 247 27.33 0.45 2.58
C GLY A 247 27.40 1.88 2.05
N PHE A 248 26.24 2.52 1.90
CA PHE A 248 26.06 3.95 1.55
C PHE A 248 26.91 4.43 0.37
N GLY A 249 26.98 3.62 -0.72
CA GLY A 249 27.74 3.96 -1.92
C GLY A 249 29.24 3.60 -1.87
N SER A 250 29.65 2.71 -0.95
CA SER A 250 31.05 2.22 -0.84
C SER A 250 31.58 1.53 -2.10
N THR A 251 30.72 1.17 -3.06
CA THR A 251 31.07 0.58 -4.36
C THR A 251 31.34 1.61 -5.46
N GLY A 252 31.40 2.88 -5.09
CA GLY A 252 31.65 4.00 -6.03
C GLY A 252 30.39 4.48 -6.77
N LYS A 253 30.53 5.65 -7.40
CA LYS A 253 29.55 6.19 -8.36
C LYS A 253 29.92 5.71 -9.74
#